data_c3b4145454f34d7a13fdb642d7fc4826
#
_entry.id   c3b4145454f34d7a13fdb642d7fc4826
#
_cell.length_a   1.000
_cell.length_b   1.000
_cell.length_c   1.000
_cell.angle_alpha   90.00
_cell.angle_beta   90.00
_cell.angle_gamma   90.00
#
_symmetry.space_group_name_H-M   'P 1'
#
loop_
_entity.id
_entity.type
_entity.pdbx_description
1 polymer ?
#
loop_
_entity_poly.entity_id
_entity_poly.type
_entity_poly.pdbx_seq_one_letter_code
_entity_poly.pdbx_strand_id
1 'polypeptide(L)'
;MAGLHDTLHKRPVIFALLATVAVLVGTIVTMLYPMLRPEMHPKLENLKPYTALQLAGRDIYQREGCFYCHTQTVRPLKTEVLRYGEYSKAGEFAYDHPFLWGSKRTGPDLARIGGKYPDAWHYRHMENPRAFFKESNMPSYAFLKNRKLNPEEVERHMKALGFPYTKEDIEALKDKTEMDAIVAYLQVIGTAVKKKEAQVEAKVVEEKNPLSGKPEAIKKGKEIYEKNCQVCHGDDGKGGIGPSLRDNVWLGKEGEISDGKIFSIIADGTQAGMPPFGTQIDKEGIWSVVSYIRTLQANK
;
A
#
# COMPACT_ATOMS: atom_id res chain seq x y z
N MET A 1 -43.32 41.02 31.56
CA MET A 1 -43.28 39.60 31.14
C MET A 1 -41.86 39.08 31.33
N ALA A 2 -41.66 38.20 32.31
CA ALA A 2 -40.36 37.55 32.43
C ALA A 2 -40.15 36.73 31.16
N GLY A 3 -39.08 37.06 30.38
CA GLY A 3 -38.79 36.37 29.15
C GLY A 3 -38.48 34.89 29.39
N LEU A 4 -38.65 34.03 28.37
CA LEU A 4 -38.28 32.62 28.39
C LEU A 4 -36.89 32.41 29.00
N HIS A 5 -35.96 33.30 28.70
CA HIS A 5 -34.61 33.34 29.24
C HIS A 5 -34.57 33.41 30.78
N ASP A 6 -35.32 34.32 31.40
CA ASP A 6 -35.37 34.46 32.88
C ASP A 6 -35.97 33.22 33.54
N THR A 7 -36.97 32.62 32.89
CA THR A 7 -37.60 31.41 33.38
C THR A 7 -36.65 30.22 33.37
N LEU A 8 -35.85 30.06 32.32
CA LEU A 8 -34.87 28.99 32.17
C LEU A 8 -33.71 29.18 33.16
N HIS A 9 -33.21 30.38 33.36
CA HIS A 9 -32.16 30.66 34.33
C HIS A 9 -32.56 30.41 35.79
N LYS A 10 -33.81 30.61 36.12
CA LYS A 10 -34.35 30.37 37.47
C LYS A 10 -34.67 28.89 37.72
N ARG A 11 -34.63 28.05 36.68
CA ARG A 11 -35.00 26.60 36.77
C ARG A 11 -33.92 25.74 36.15
N PRO A 12 -32.76 25.53 36.80
CA PRO A 12 -31.59 24.86 36.21
C PRO A 12 -31.87 23.44 35.76
N VAL A 13 -32.77 22.73 36.44
CA VAL A 13 -33.18 21.36 36.04
C VAL A 13 -33.89 21.36 34.68
N ILE A 14 -34.84 22.30 34.48
CA ILE A 14 -35.56 22.43 33.22
C ILE A 14 -34.60 22.82 32.10
N PHE A 15 -33.69 23.75 32.36
CA PHE A 15 -32.66 24.13 31.40
C PHE A 15 -31.81 22.92 31.00
N ALA A 16 -31.30 22.15 31.98
CA ALA A 16 -30.51 20.97 31.73
C ALA A 16 -31.26 19.92 30.90
N LEU A 17 -32.51 19.66 31.20
CA LEU A 17 -33.36 18.71 30.45
C LEU A 17 -33.54 19.18 28.99
N LEU A 18 -33.89 20.44 28.79
CA LEU A 18 -34.08 20.99 27.43
C LEU A 18 -32.75 20.99 26.62
N ALA A 19 -31.65 21.35 27.26
CA ALA A 19 -30.33 21.29 26.62
C ALA A 19 -29.97 19.83 26.24
N THR A 20 -30.21 18.89 27.15
CA THR A 20 -29.98 17.46 26.87
C THR A 20 -30.83 16.97 25.70
N VAL A 21 -32.14 17.30 25.70
CA VAL A 21 -33.04 16.93 24.59
C VAL A 21 -32.55 17.53 23.25
N ALA A 22 -32.19 18.81 23.25
CA ALA A 22 -31.67 19.44 22.03
C ALA A 22 -30.40 18.78 21.50
N VAL A 23 -29.43 18.45 22.38
CA VAL A 23 -28.22 17.73 22.04
C VAL A 23 -28.57 16.32 21.54
N LEU A 24 -29.45 15.59 22.21
CA LEU A 24 -29.86 14.24 21.79
C LEU A 24 -30.54 14.25 20.42
N VAL A 25 -31.43 15.20 20.15
CA VAL A 25 -32.07 15.33 18.83
C VAL A 25 -30.99 15.57 17.76
N GLY A 26 -30.04 16.50 18.00
CA GLY A 26 -28.93 16.74 17.10
C GLY A 26 -28.09 15.48 16.87
N THR A 27 -27.72 14.77 17.94
CA THR A 27 -26.93 13.53 17.85
C THR A 27 -27.68 12.43 17.09
N ILE A 28 -28.97 12.23 17.37
CA ILE A 28 -29.79 11.21 16.68
C ILE A 28 -29.84 11.53 15.18
N VAL A 29 -30.14 12.76 14.79
CA VAL A 29 -30.32 13.12 13.38
C VAL A 29 -28.99 13.15 12.62
N THR A 30 -27.92 13.65 13.22
CA THR A 30 -26.65 13.85 12.50
C THR A 30 -25.66 12.70 12.61
N MET A 31 -25.80 11.85 13.64
CA MET A 31 -24.89 10.73 13.89
C MET A 31 -25.59 9.39 13.81
N LEU A 32 -26.62 9.14 14.67
CA LEU A 32 -27.22 7.81 14.76
C LEU A 32 -28.02 7.45 13.51
N TYR A 33 -28.81 8.37 12.98
CA TYR A 33 -29.60 8.11 11.76
C TYR A 33 -28.70 7.77 10.55
N PRO A 34 -27.67 8.54 10.19
CA PRO A 34 -26.75 8.16 9.14
C PRO A 34 -26.04 6.83 9.43
N MET A 35 -25.60 6.61 10.66
CA MET A 35 -24.86 5.39 11.03
C MET A 35 -25.72 4.12 10.91
N LEU A 36 -27.04 4.20 11.14
CA LEU A 36 -27.94 3.06 11.06
C LEU A 36 -28.52 2.81 9.66
N ARG A 37 -28.27 3.70 8.71
CA ARG A 37 -28.81 3.59 7.34
C ARG A 37 -27.79 2.98 6.40
N PRO A 38 -27.98 1.72 5.94
CA PRO A 38 -27.08 1.07 5.00
C PRO A 38 -26.87 1.86 3.69
N GLU A 39 -27.88 2.59 3.25
CA GLU A 39 -27.85 3.40 2.03
C GLU A 39 -26.82 4.55 2.10
N MET A 40 -26.49 4.98 3.33
CA MET A 40 -25.46 6.02 3.58
C MET A 40 -24.03 5.45 3.68
N HIS A 41 -23.90 4.12 3.66
CA HIS A 41 -22.63 3.41 3.71
C HIS A 41 -22.51 2.42 2.53
N PRO A 42 -22.55 2.91 1.29
CA PRO A 42 -22.51 2.03 0.14
C PRO A 42 -21.16 1.29 0.11
N LYS A 43 -21.22 -0.03 0.05
CA LYS A 43 -20.04 -0.87 -0.16
C LYS A 43 -19.66 -0.86 -1.64
N LEU A 44 -18.37 -0.95 -1.93
CA LEU A 44 -17.94 -1.19 -3.30
C LEU A 44 -18.34 -2.60 -3.74
N GLU A 45 -18.79 -2.76 -4.98
CA GLU A 45 -19.28 -4.04 -5.52
C GLU A 45 -18.22 -5.17 -5.42
N ASN A 46 -16.94 -4.82 -5.58
CA ASN A 46 -15.83 -5.78 -5.54
C ASN A 46 -15.25 -5.99 -4.13
N LEU A 47 -15.76 -5.29 -3.11
CA LEU A 47 -15.25 -5.41 -1.75
C LEU A 47 -15.76 -6.70 -1.11
N LYS A 48 -14.82 -7.51 -0.64
CA LYS A 48 -15.10 -8.74 0.12
C LYS A 48 -14.66 -8.57 1.57
N PRO A 49 -15.31 -9.27 2.51
CA PRO A 49 -14.81 -9.39 3.88
C PRO A 49 -13.39 -9.97 3.88
N TYR A 50 -12.62 -9.62 4.89
CA TYR A 50 -11.29 -10.19 5.05
C TYR A 50 -11.38 -11.70 5.29
N THR A 51 -10.45 -12.47 4.68
CA THR A 51 -10.23 -13.85 5.05
C THR A 51 -9.60 -13.93 6.45
N ALA A 52 -9.61 -15.11 7.08
CA ALA A 52 -9.04 -15.29 8.41
C ALA A 52 -7.57 -14.84 8.49
N LEU A 53 -6.76 -15.18 7.48
CA LEU A 53 -5.36 -14.75 7.41
C LEU A 53 -5.21 -13.23 7.22
N GLN A 54 -6.04 -12.61 6.39
CA GLN A 54 -6.04 -11.17 6.16
C GLN A 54 -6.48 -10.39 7.39
N LEU A 55 -7.50 -10.87 8.11
CA LEU A 55 -7.95 -10.26 9.36
C LEU A 55 -6.87 -10.32 10.43
N ALA A 56 -6.22 -11.49 10.60
CA ALA A 56 -5.08 -11.63 11.51
C ALA A 56 -3.96 -10.63 11.16
N GLY A 57 -3.69 -10.44 9.86
CA GLY A 57 -2.71 -9.45 9.39
C GLY A 57 -3.11 -8.01 9.71
N ARG A 58 -4.40 -7.69 9.61
CA ARG A 58 -4.95 -6.39 9.98
C ARG A 58 -4.80 -6.13 11.49
N ASP A 59 -5.03 -7.14 12.32
CA ASP A 59 -4.87 -7.03 13.76
C ASP A 59 -3.40 -6.79 14.14
N ILE A 60 -2.47 -7.47 13.46
CA ILE A 60 -1.04 -7.26 13.63
C ILE A 60 -0.66 -5.84 13.17
N TYR A 61 -1.16 -5.37 12.02
CA TYR A 61 -0.94 -4.01 11.52
C TYR A 61 -1.37 -2.95 12.54
N GLN A 62 -2.52 -3.18 13.20
CA GLN A 62 -3.03 -2.31 14.25
C GLN A 62 -2.17 -2.42 15.53
N ARG A 63 -1.85 -3.63 15.97
CA ARG A 63 -1.05 -3.90 17.18
C ARG A 63 0.36 -3.29 17.09
N GLU A 64 1.01 -3.45 15.96
CA GLU A 64 2.36 -2.91 15.73
C GLU A 64 2.35 -1.41 15.39
N GLY A 65 1.19 -0.79 15.27
CA GLY A 65 1.04 0.65 15.08
C GLY A 65 1.48 1.18 13.71
N CYS A 66 1.42 0.37 12.67
CA CYS A 66 1.86 0.74 11.32
C CYS A 66 1.16 2.01 10.80
N PHE A 67 -0.11 2.20 11.17
CA PHE A 67 -0.91 3.37 10.77
C PHE A 67 -0.44 4.68 11.43
N TYR A 68 0.44 4.65 12.43
CA TYR A 68 1.07 5.88 12.96
C TYR A 68 2.08 6.49 12.00
N CYS A 69 2.71 5.67 11.17
CA CYS A 69 3.71 6.12 10.18
C CYS A 69 3.18 6.07 8.73
N HIS A 70 2.17 5.23 8.47
CA HIS A 70 1.60 5.01 7.15
C HIS A 70 0.11 5.34 7.15
N THR A 71 -0.30 6.34 6.38
CA THR A 71 -1.73 6.55 6.11
C THR A 71 -2.28 5.46 5.19
N GLN A 72 -3.60 5.23 5.26
CA GLN A 72 -4.35 4.38 4.33
C GLN A 72 -5.49 5.16 3.66
N THR A 73 -5.23 6.40 3.28
CA THR A 73 -6.24 7.28 2.66
C THR A 73 -5.59 8.16 1.64
N VAL A 74 -5.79 7.88 0.36
CA VAL A 74 -5.39 8.75 -0.74
C VAL A 74 -6.45 9.85 -0.86
N ARG A 75 -6.05 11.10 -0.63
CA ARG A 75 -6.95 12.25 -0.74
C ARG A 75 -7.25 12.58 -2.21
N PRO A 76 -8.40 13.21 -2.54
CA PRO A 76 -8.76 13.59 -3.92
C PRO A 76 -7.97 14.82 -4.40
N LEU A 77 -6.66 14.81 -4.20
CA LEU A 77 -5.71 15.83 -4.63
C LEU A 77 -4.89 15.30 -5.81
N LYS A 78 -4.74 16.11 -6.86
CA LYS A 78 -4.01 15.72 -8.07
C LYS A 78 -2.62 15.12 -7.77
N THR A 79 -1.86 15.73 -6.87
CA THR A 79 -0.53 15.27 -6.47
C THR A 79 -0.55 13.92 -5.79
N GLU A 80 -1.57 13.63 -4.97
CA GLU A 80 -1.69 12.34 -4.30
C GLU A 80 -2.16 11.23 -5.24
N VAL A 81 -3.15 11.55 -6.08
CA VAL A 81 -3.65 10.60 -7.08
C VAL A 81 -2.55 10.22 -8.08
N LEU A 82 -1.72 11.18 -8.49
CA LEU A 82 -0.56 10.91 -9.36
C LEU A 82 0.50 10.04 -8.65
N ARG A 83 0.68 10.22 -7.35
CA ARG A 83 1.71 9.50 -6.58
C ARG A 83 1.27 8.12 -6.14
N TYR A 84 0.06 7.96 -5.66
CA TYR A 84 -0.42 6.75 -4.99
C TYR A 84 -1.46 5.98 -5.80
N GLY A 85 -2.15 6.61 -6.72
CA GLY A 85 -3.25 6.04 -7.50
C GLY A 85 -4.59 6.68 -7.15
N GLU A 86 -5.70 6.05 -7.55
CA GLU A 86 -7.07 6.57 -7.37
C GLU A 86 -7.35 6.92 -5.90
N TYR A 87 -8.04 8.05 -5.66
CA TYR A 87 -8.37 8.50 -4.31
C TYR A 87 -9.31 7.52 -3.58
N SER A 88 -9.22 7.52 -2.26
CA SER A 88 -9.97 6.61 -1.40
C SER A 88 -11.46 6.89 -1.43
N LYS A 89 -12.26 5.82 -1.49
CA LYS A 89 -13.72 5.84 -1.48
C LYS A 89 -14.21 5.37 -0.11
N ALA A 90 -15.25 5.99 0.43
CA ALA A 90 -15.84 5.58 1.70
C ALA A 90 -16.22 4.08 1.71
N GLY A 91 -16.79 3.60 0.61
CA GLY A 91 -17.24 2.21 0.49
C GLY A 91 -16.13 1.15 0.47
N GLU A 92 -14.84 1.52 0.31
CA GLU A 92 -13.74 0.55 0.37
C GLU A 92 -13.39 0.11 1.81
N PHE A 93 -13.84 0.87 2.80
CA PHE A 93 -13.58 0.63 4.22
C PHE A 93 -14.76 -0.01 4.97
N ALA A 94 -15.77 -0.50 4.25
CA ALA A 94 -17.01 -1.01 4.88
C ALA A 94 -16.79 -2.19 5.83
N TYR A 95 -15.65 -2.88 5.77
CA TYR A 95 -15.27 -3.96 6.67
C TYR A 95 -14.15 -3.58 7.65
N ASP A 96 -13.76 -2.31 7.69
CA ASP A 96 -12.72 -1.82 8.61
C ASP A 96 -13.33 -1.34 9.92
N HIS A 97 -13.06 -2.07 10.99
CA HIS A 97 -13.49 -1.76 12.36
C HIS A 97 -12.31 -1.90 13.32
N PRO A 98 -11.72 -0.77 13.78
CA PRO A 98 -11.88 0.63 13.37
C PRO A 98 -11.21 0.96 12.04
N PHE A 99 -11.45 2.16 11.51
CA PHE A 99 -10.68 2.68 10.38
C PHE A 99 -9.22 2.94 10.77
N LEU A 100 -8.28 2.50 9.91
CA LEU A 100 -6.83 2.64 10.15
C LEU A 100 -6.21 3.68 9.22
N TRP A 101 -6.92 4.77 8.98
CA TRP A 101 -6.50 5.79 8.01
C TRP A 101 -5.18 6.46 8.36
N GLY A 102 -4.93 6.74 9.65
CA GLY A 102 -3.76 7.48 10.11
C GLY A 102 -3.74 8.94 9.65
N SER A 103 -2.83 9.73 10.21
CA SER A 103 -2.69 11.16 9.90
C SER A 103 -1.27 11.58 9.53
N LYS A 104 -0.29 10.69 9.71
CA LYS A 104 1.13 10.94 9.42
C LYS A 104 1.62 10.05 8.29
N ARG A 105 2.54 10.58 7.49
CA ARG A 105 3.24 9.90 6.42
C ARG A 105 4.74 9.98 6.62
N THR A 106 5.22 9.40 7.73
CA THR A 106 6.66 9.13 7.90
C THR A 106 7.13 8.14 6.83
N GLY A 107 6.28 7.16 6.50
CA GLY A 107 6.34 6.34 5.31
C GLY A 107 5.26 6.71 4.28
N PRO A 108 5.23 6.06 3.11
CA PRO A 108 4.22 6.29 2.08
C PRO A 108 2.82 5.86 2.53
N ASP A 109 1.80 6.40 1.86
CA ASP A 109 0.42 5.92 1.99
C ASP A 109 0.28 4.50 1.45
N LEU A 110 -0.45 3.63 2.18
CA LEU A 110 -0.61 2.22 1.85
C LEU A 110 -1.99 1.87 1.27
N ALA A 111 -2.89 2.85 1.08
CA ALA A 111 -4.24 2.57 0.57
C ALA A 111 -4.28 1.90 -0.82
N ARG A 112 -3.18 1.91 -1.55
CA ARG A 112 -3.04 1.30 -2.88
C ARG A 112 -1.85 0.35 -2.97
N ILE A 113 -1.47 -0.26 -1.84
CA ILE A 113 -0.32 -1.16 -1.80
C ILE A 113 -0.65 -2.56 -2.34
N GLY A 114 -1.89 -3.01 -2.23
CA GLY A 114 -2.32 -4.35 -2.62
C GLY A 114 -1.99 -4.68 -4.07
N GLY A 115 -1.29 -5.79 -4.27
CA GLY A 115 -0.82 -6.24 -5.58
C GLY A 115 0.16 -5.28 -6.27
N LYS A 116 0.79 -4.34 -5.53
CA LYS A 116 1.80 -3.44 -6.07
C LYS A 116 3.18 -4.09 -6.09
N TYR A 117 3.52 -4.86 -5.07
CA TYR A 117 4.78 -5.58 -4.94
C TYR A 117 4.50 -7.06 -4.70
N PRO A 118 5.41 -7.98 -5.14
CA PRO A 118 5.27 -9.40 -4.84
C PRO A 118 5.46 -9.68 -3.33
N ASP A 119 4.93 -10.81 -2.86
CA ASP A 119 5.04 -11.22 -1.45
C ASP A 119 6.49 -11.22 -0.95
N ALA A 120 7.41 -11.78 -1.74
CA ALA A 120 8.83 -11.83 -1.40
C ALA A 120 9.43 -10.43 -1.12
N TRP A 121 8.96 -9.38 -1.81
CA TRP A 121 9.35 -8.00 -1.54
C TRP A 121 8.84 -7.56 -0.16
N HIS A 122 7.57 -7.85 0.16
CA HIS A 122 6.99 -7.49 1.46
C HIS A 122 7.72 -8.18 2.60
N TYR A 123 7.98 -9.49 2.50
CA TYR A 123 8.75 -10.24 3.49
C TYR A 123 10.09 -9.58 3.76
N ARG A 124 10.89 -9.36 2.71
CA ARG A 124 12.22 -8.78 2.84
C ARG A 124 12.20 -7.34 3.34
N HIS A 125 11.20 -6.55 2.90
CA HIS A 125 11.03 -5.17 3.37
C HIS A 125 10.69 -5.11 4.86
N MET A 126 9.81 -5.98 5.34
CA MET A 126 9.46 -6.07 6.75
C MET A 126 10.64 -6.59 7.60
N GLU A 127 11.42 -7.53 7.10
CA GLU A 127 12.61 -8.04 7.77
C GLU A 127 13.70 -6.97 7.89
N ASN A 128 13.99 -6.25 6.82
CA ASN A 128 15.05 -5.24 6.79
C ASN A 128 14.73 -4.09 5.82
N PRO A 129 14.01 -3.06 6.25
CA PRO A 129 13.69 -1.91 5.40
C PRO A 129 14.92 -1.19 4.85
N ARG A 130 16.04 -1.20 5.60
CA ARG A 130 17.29 -0.55 5.21
C ARG A 130 18.03 -1.28 4.10
N ALA A 131 17.67 -2.53 3.81
CA ALA A 131 18.16 -3.23 2.61
C ALA A 131 17.67 -2.57 1.31
N PHE A 132 16.50 -1.89 1.35
CA PHE A 132 15.92 -1.18 0.21
C PHE A 132 16.26 0.31 0.24
N PHE A 133 16.21 0.93 1.41
CA PHE A 133 16.46 2.36 1.63
C PHE A 133 17.35 2.52 2.87
N LYS A 134 18.64 2.77 2.68
CA LYS A 134 19.63 2.83 3.77
C LYS A 134 19.25 3.78 4.91
N GLU A 135 18.58 4.88 4.57
CA GLU A 135 18.14 5.92 5.49
C GLU A 135 16.71 5.71 6.02
N SER A 136 16.16 4.49 5.85
CA SER A 136 14.80 4.20 6.30
C SER A 136 14.67 4.35 7.81
N ASN A 137 13.65 5.12 8.24
CA ASN A 137 13.24 5.24 9.64
C ASN A 137 12.35 4.07 10.08
N MET A 138 11.90 3.22 9.14
CA MET A 138 11.08 2.06 9.46
C MET A 138 11.88 1.06 10.28
N PRO A 139 11.39 0.61 11.44
CA PRO A 139 12.04 -0.43 12.21
C PRO A 139 11.97 -1.79 11.50
N SER A 140 12.86 -2.70 11.92
CA SER A 140 12.77 -4.10 11.49
C SER A 140 11.64 -4.82 12.21
N TYR A 141 10.83 -5.54 11.47
CA TYR A 141 9.75 -6.42 11.96
C TYR A 141 10.12 -7.90 11.77
N ALA A 142 11.41 -8.23 11.68
CA ALA A 142 11.88 -9.60 11.46
C ALA A 142 11.32 -10.61 12.49
N PHE A 143 11.02 -10.15 13.69
CA PHE A 143 10.47 -10.99 14.78
C PHE A 143 9.09 -11.60 14.43
N LEU A 144 8.31 -10.97 13.55
CA LEU A 144 7.01 -11.49 13.11
C LEU A 144 7.12 -12.84 12.38
N LYS A 145 8.27 -13.13 11.79
CA LYS A 145 8.55 -14.40 11.12
C LYS A 145 8.60 -15.59 12.09
N ASN A 146 8.98 -15.32 13.34
CA ASN A 146 9.13 -16.36 14.37
C ASN A 146 7.89 -16.51 15.26
N ARG A 147 6.91 -15.63 15.11
CA ARG A 147 5.66 -15.68 15.86
C ARG A 147 4.59 -16.40 15.07
N LYS A 148 4.04 -17.46 15.68
CA LYS A 148 2.92 -18.22 15.11
C LYS A 148 1.61 -17.51 15.41
N LEU A 149 0.65 -17.64 14.50
CA LEU A 149 -0.72 -17.17 14.73
C LEU A 149 -1.41 -18.02 15.80
N ASN A 150 -2.37 -17.40 16.48
CA ASN A 150 -3.32 -18.11 17.36
C ASN A 150 -4.66 -18.28 16.61
N PRO A 151 -4.96 -19.49 16.07
CA PRO A 151 -6.18 -19.71 15.30
C PRO A 151 -7.47 -19.44 16.09
N GLU A 152 -7.48 -19.75 17.40
CA GLU A 152 -8.66 -19.54 18.25
C GLU A 152 -9.00 -18.07 18.44
N GLU A 153 -7.99 -17.22 18.54
CA GLU A 153 -8.16 -15.78 18.65
C GLU A 153 -8.70 -15.19 17.35
N VAL A 154 -8.15 -15.62 16.21
CA VAL A 154 -8.62 -15.19 14.89
C VAL A 154 -10.07 -15.66 14.68
N GLU A 155 -10.41 -16.89 15.04
CA GLU A 155 -11.79 -17.41 14.93
C GLU A 155 -12.78 -16.58 15.77
N ARG A 156 -12.41 -16.24 17.01
CA ARG A 156 -13.25 -15.37 17.85
C ARG A 156 -13.48 -14.01 17.21
N HIS A 157 -12.46 -13.43 16.60
CA HIS A 157 -12.56 -12.14 15.92
C HIS A 157 -13.43 -12.23 14.66
N MET A 158 -13.24 -13.27 13.81
CA MET A 158 -14.11 -13.53 12.66
C MET A 158 -15.58 -13.64 13.07
N LYS A 159 -15.89 -14.37 14.14
CA LYS A 159 -17.24 -14.48 14.71
C LYS A 159 -17.80 -13.14 15.19
N ALA A 160 -16.99 -12.36 15.90
CA ALA A 160 -17.41 -11.06 16.44
C ALA A 160 -17.75 -10.06 15.33
N LEU A 161 -17.07 -10.12 14.20
CA LEU A 161 -17.33 -9.26 13.04
C LEU A 161 -18.38 -9.85 12.07
N GLY A 162 -18.81 -11.08 12.28
CA GLY A 162 -19.74 -11.77 11.37
C GLY A 162 -19.14 -12.05 9.99
N PHE A 163 -17.83 -12.22 9.89
CA PHE A 163 -17.17 -12.54 8.63
C PHE A 163 -17.30 -14.02 8.31
N PRO A 164 -17.49 -14.38 7.04
CA PRO A 164 -17.58 -15.78 6.63
C PRO A 164 -16.21 -16.48 6.72
N TYR A 165 -16.18 -17.68 7.28
CA TYR A 165 -15.02 -18.56 7.31
C TYR A 165 -15.44 -20.01 7.39
N THR A 166 -14.57 -20.91 7.05
CA THR A 166 -14.70 -22.35 7.22
C THR A 166 -13.77 -22.86 8.32
N LYS A 167 -13.97 -24.09 8.79
CA LYS A 167 -13.05 -24.71 9.75
C LYS A 167 -11.67 -24.90 9.15
N GLU A 168 -11.61 -25.22 7.87
CA GLU A 168 -10.39 -25.39 7.09
C GLU A 168 -9.58 -24.08 7.03
N ASP A 169 -10.26 -22.94 6.89
CA ASP A 169 -9.60 -21.62 6.90
C ASP A 169 -8.89 -21.34 8.23
N ILE A 170 -9.51 -21.74 9.34
CA ILE A 170 -8.92 -21.58 10.69
C ILE A 170 -7.80 -22.58 10.91
N GLU A 171 -7.97 -23.84 10.48
CA GLU A 171 -6.92 -24.85 10.60
C GLU A 171 -5.66 -24.51 9.79
N ALA A 172 -5.83 -23.93 8.61
CA ALA A 172 -4.73 -23.48 7.76
C ALA A 172 -3.85 -22.37 8.41
N LEU A 173 -4.33 -21.73 9.47
CA LEU A 173 -3.55 -20.73 10.21
C LEU A 173 -2.48 -21.35 11.12
N LYS A 174 -2.58 -22.64 11.50
CA LYS A 174 -1.66 -23.31 12.44
C LYS A 174 -0.19 -23.24 11.99
N ASP A 175 0.03 -23.32 10.68
CA ASP A 175 1.39 -23.27 10.10
C ASP A 175 1.82 -21.85 9.68
N LYS A 176 0.93 -20.86 9.80
CA LYS A 176 1.19 -19.49 9.40
C LYS A 176 1.84 -18.69 10.51
N THR A 177 2.67 -17.75 10.11
CA THR A 177 3.33 -16.78 10.99
C THR A 177 2.60 -15.44 10.96
N GLU A 178 2.92 -14.59 11.93
CA GLU A 178 2.44 -13.20 11.92
C GLU A 178 2.94 -12.43 10.68
N MET A 179 4.12 -12.80 10.16
CA MET A 179 4.64 -12.23 8.93
C MET A 179 3.78 -12.63 7.71
N ASP A 180 3.34 -13.88 7.62
CA ASP A 180 2.44 -14.33 6.54
C ASP A 180 1.13 -13.56 6.57
N ALA A 181 0.58 -13.35 7.77
CA ALA A 181 -0.68 -12.64 7.94
C ALA A 181 -0.58 -11.16 7.53
N ILE A 182 0.46 -10.44 7.98
CA ILE A 182 0.59 -9.02 7.62
C ILE A 182 0.82 -8.85 6.12
N VAL A 183 1.57 -9.75 5.47
CA VAL A 183 1.75 -9.72 4.01
C VAL A 183 0.42 -9.97 3.30
N ALA A 184 -0.39 -10.94 3.76
CA ALA A 184 -1.72 -11.18 3.19
C ALA A 184 -2.65 -9.97 3.34
N TYR A 185 -2.58 -9.25 4.46
CA TYR A 185 -3.32 -8.00 4.65
C TYR A 185 -2.83 -6.89 3.70
N LEU A 186 -1.51 -6.68 3.60
CA LEU A 186 -0.94 -5.67 2.70
C LEU A 186 -1.29 -5.93 1.23
N GLN A 187 -1.44 -7.20 0.83
CA GLN A 187 -1.81 -7.57 -0.54
C GLN A 187 -3.29 -7.34 -0.88
N VAL A 188 -4.17 -7.19 0.12
CA VAL A 188 -5.60 -6.95 -0.14
C VAL A 188 -5.99 -5.47 -0.05
N ILE A 189 -5.21 -4.65 0.66
CA ILE A 189 -5.54 -3.23 0.85
C ILE A 189 -5.72 -2.52 -0.50
N GLY A 190 -6.88 -1.88 -0.68
CA GLY A 190 -7.20 -1.03 -1.82
C GLY A 190 -7.46 -1.77 -3.13
N THR A 191 -7.48 -3.10 -3.15
CA THR A 191 -7.73 -3.90 -4.37
C THR A 191 -9.17 -3.82 -4.85
N ALA A 192 -10.12 -3.45 -3.99
CA ALA A 192 -11.52 -3.25 -4.36
C ALA A 192 -11.74 -2.01 -5.24
N VAL A 193 -10.86 -1.02 -5.16
CA VAL A 193 -10.87 0.14 -6.05
C VAL A 193 -10.22 -0.28 -7.37
N LYS A 194 -10.99 -0.26 -8.47
CA LYS A 194 -10.45 -0.54 -9.80
C LYS A 194 -9.25 0.37 -10.04
N LYS A 195 -8.09 -0.21 -10.28
CA LYS A 195 -6.94 0.54 -10.80
C LYS A 195 -7.45 1.16 -12.10
N LYS A 196 -7.55 2.51 -12.20
CA LYS A 196 -7.53 3.10 -13.51
C LYS A 196 -6.27 2.54 -14.14
N GLU A 197 -6.43 1.78 -15.22
CA GLU A 197 -5.32 1.60 -16.14
C GLU A 197 -4.81 3.01 -16.33
N ALA A 198 -3.60 3.28 -15.84
CA ALA A 198 -2.93 4.48 -16.24
C ALA A 198 -2.90 4.37 -17.75
N GLN A 199 -3.75 5.12 -18.42
CA GLN A 199 -3.50 5.61 -19.75
C GLN A 199 -2.33 6.58 -19.61
N VAL A 200 -1.20 6.05 -19.15
CA VAL A 200 0.05 6.41 -19.72
C VAL A 200 -0.10 5.84 -21.13
N GLU A 201 -0.68 6.61 -22.04
CA GLU A 201 -0.13 6.63 -23.37
C GLU A 201 1.37 6.74 -23.11
N ALA A 202 2.00 5.56 -23.09
CA ALA A 202 3.42 5.48 -23.25
C ALA A 202 3.62 6.22 -24.58
N LYS A 203 3.99 7.49 -24.51
CA LYS A 203 4.83 8.06 -25.53
C LYS A 203 5.95 7.06 -25.58
N VAL A 204 5.87 6.18 -26.56
CA VAL A 204 6.92 5.29 -26.95
C VAL A 204 8.01 6.27 -27.36
N VAL A 205 8.83 6.62 -26.39
CA VAL A 205 10.00 7.41 -26.62
C VAL A 205 10.92 6.42 -27.32
N GLU A 206 10.90 6.42 -28.65
CA GLU A 206 11.89 5.77 -29.50
C GLU A 206 13.25 6.52 -29.36
N GLU A 207 13.55 7.00 -28.15
CA GLU A 207 14.84 7.63 -27.88
C GLU A 207 15.87 6.54 -27.71
N LYS A 208 16.86 6.57 -28.58
CA LYS A 208 18.12 5.85 -28.35
C LYS A 208 18.81 6.47 -27.14
N ASN A 209 19.45 5.63 -26.34
CA ASN A 209 20.19 6.10 -25.17
C ASN A 209 21.31 7.07 -25.59
N PRO A 210 21.28 8.36 -25.21
CA PRO A 210 22.30 9.34 -25.56
C PRO A 210 23.66 9.07 -24.92
N LEU A 211 23.70 8.16 -23.94
CA LEU A 211 24.89 7.76 -23.18
C LEU A 211 25.39 6.36 -23.58
N SER A 212 24.81 5.75 -24.60
CA SER A 212 25.18 4.40 -25.04
C SER A 212 26.67 4.32 -25.36
N GLY A 213 27.35 3.28 -24.86
CA GLY A 213 28.72 3.00 -25.09
C GLY A 213 29.74 3.92 -24.37
N LYS A 214 29.30 4.89 -23.58
CA LYS A 214 30.21 5.77 -22.80
C LYS A 214 30.65 5.06 -21.50
N PRO A 215 31.96 4.82 -21.29
CA PRO A 215 32.47 4.11 -20.12
C PRO A 215 32.08 4.78 -18.78
N GLU A 216 32.09 6.12 -18.74
CA GLU A 216 31.68 6.88 -17.54
C GLU A 216 30.23 6.69 -17.19
N ALA A 217 29.34 6.65 -18.19
CA ALA A 217 27.92 6.39 -17.97
C ALA A 217 27.70 4.96 -17.48
N ILE A 218 28.41 3.98 -18.01
CA ILE A 218 28.35 2.59 -17.55
C ILE A 218 28.77 2.49 -16.07
N LYS A 219 29.88 3.16 -15.69
CA LYS A 219 30.37 3.21 -14.31
C LYS A 219 29.34 3.86 -13.37
N LYS A 220 28.83 5.05 -13.73
CA LYS A 220 27.77 5.75 -12.98
C LYS A 220 26.51 4.89 -12.88
N GLY A 221 26.12 4.23 -13.97
CA GLY A 221 24.99 3.32 -14.02
C GLY A 221 25.14 2.12 -13.08
N LYS A 222 26.35 1.54 -12.99
CA LYS A 222 26.67 0.48 -12.05
C LYS A 222 26.51 0.93 -10.60
N GLU A 223 27.04 2.08 -10.22
CA GLU A 223 26.91 2.63 -8.87
C GLU A 223 25.45 2.87 -8.47
N ILE A 224 24.64 3.40 -9.41
CA ILE A 224 23.21 3.60 -9.20
C ILE A 224 22.48 2.26 -9.07
N TYR A 225 22.83 1.28 -9.91
CA TYR A 225 22.28 -0.06 -9.90
C TYR A 225 22.54 -0.77 -8.55
N GLU A 226 23.77 -0.76 -8.08
CA GLU A 226 24.14 -1.36 -6.80
C GLU A 226 23.38 -0.73 -5.63
N LYS A 227 23.10 0.56 -5.71
CA LYS A 227 22.37 1.30 -4.65
C LYS A 227 20.86 1.03 -4.67
N ASN A 228 20.24 0.90 -5.84
CA ASN A 228 18.78 0.96 -5.98
C ASN A 228 18.14 -0.29 -6.58
N CYS A 229 18.85 -1.06 -7.40
CA CYS A 229 18.30 -2.12 -8.23
C CYS A 229 18.71 -3.53 -7.77
N GLN A 230 19.94 -3.65 -7.29
CA GLN A 230 20.61 -4.89 -6.93
C GLN A 230 19.81 -5.73 -5.94
N VAL A 231 19.16 -5.09 -4.98
CA VAL A 231 18.37 -5.77 -3.94
C VAL A 231 17.23 -6.63 -4.51
N CYS A 232 16.69 -6.24 -5.65
CA CYS A 232 15.64 -6.97 -6.34
C CYS A 232 16.16 -7.80 -7.51
N HIS A 233 17.08 -7.25 -8.29
CA HIS A 233 17.55 -7.86 -9.55
C HIS A 233 18.85 -8.65 -9.41
N GLY A 234 19.39 -8.77 -8.18
CA GLY A 234 20.66 -9.48 -7.91
C GLY A 234 21.91 -8.64 -8.20
N ASP A 235 23.06 -9.08 -7.69
CA ASP A 235 24.32 -8.32 -7.72
C ASP A 235 24.80 -8.00 -9.15
N ASP A 236 24.49 -8.86 -10.08
CA ASP A 236 24.88 -8.79 -11.48
C ASP A 236 23.72 -8.93 -12.46
N GLY A 237 22.50 -8.65 -12.01
CA GLY A 237 21.31 -8.69 -12.84
C GLY A 237 20.74 -10.08 -13.11
N LYS A 238 21.18 -11.12 -12.38
CA LYS A 238 20.68 -12.50 -12.57
C LYS A 238 19.24 -12.71 -12.12
N GLY A 239 18.66 -11.73 -11.44
CA GLY A 239 17.33 -11.83 -10.86
C GLY A 239 17.39 -12.20 -9.39
N GLY A 240 16.21 -12.27 -8.79
CA GLY A 240 15.99 -12.56 -7.38
C GLY A 240 14.52 -12.35 -7.04
N ILE A 241 14.19 -11.31 -6.26
CA ILE A 241 12.81 -10.86 -6.06
C ILE A 241 12.23 -10.31 -7.37
N GLY A 242 13.05 -9.56 -8.11
CA GLY A 242 12.74 -9.08 -9.45
C GLY A 242 13.26 -10.04 -10.53
N PRO A 243 12.80 -9.89 -11.78
CA PRO A 243 13.24 -10.72 -12.89
C PRO A 243 14.73 -10.50 -13.22
N SER A 244 15.32 -11.47 -13.94
CA SER A 244 16.64 -11.29 -14.54
C SER A 244 16.63 -10.09 -15.48
N LEU A 245 17.73 -9.35 -15.54
CA LEU A 245 17.97 -8.28 -16.50
C LEU A 245 18.98 -8.70 -17.57
N ARG A 246 19.46 -9.95 -17.53
CA ARG A 246 20.43 -10.50 -18.47
C ARG A 246 19.79 -11.17 -19.67
N ASP A 247 18.55 -11.61 -19.53
CA ASP A 247 17.80 -12.26 -20.61
C ASP A 247 17.01 -11.24 -21.44
N ASN A 248 16.31 -11.73 -22.47
CA ASN A 248 15.48 -10.92 -23.35
C ASN A 248 13.97 -11.07 -22.96
N VAL A 249 13.68 -11.41 -21.70
CA VAL A 249 12.30 -11.55 -21.20
C VAL A 249 11.91 -10.26 -20.48
N TRP A 250 11.07 -9.45 -21.09
CA TRP A 250 10.62 -8.17 -20.55
C TRP A 250 9.12 -8.19 -20.30
N LEU A 251 8.72 -7.93 -19.05
CA LEU A 251 7.30 -7.93 -18.64
C LEU A 251 6.58 -9.23 -19.04
N GLY A 252 7.27 -10.38 -18.97
CA GLY A 252 6.75 -11.70 -19.32
C GLY A 252 6.65 -11.98 -20.82
N LYS A 253 7.25 -11.14 -21.67
CA LYS A 253 7.32 -11.34 -23.13
C LYS A 253 8.78 -11.45 -23.57
N GLU A 254 9.06 -12.43 -24.42
CA GLU A 254 10.37 -12.55 -25.09
C GLU A 254 10.49 -11.48 -26.18
N GLY A 255 11.66 -10.90 -26.30
CA GLY A 255 11.99 -9.96 -27.37
C GLY A 255 12.91 -8.83 -26.91
N GLU A 256 13.50 -8.16 -27.87
CA GLU A 256 14.28 -6.96 -27.61
C GLU A 256 13.34 -5.77 -27.34
N ILE A 257 13.69 -4.96 -26.38
CA ILE A 257 12.99 -3.70 -26.11
C ILE A 257 13.98 -2.53 -26.32
N SER A 258 13.41 -1.39 -26.74
CA SER A 258 14.20 -0.16 -26.94
C SER A 258 14.76 0.37 -25.62
N ASP A 259 15.87 1.12 -25.70
CA ASP A 259 16.45 1.80 -24.53
C ASP A 259 15.46 2.76 -23.89
N GLY A 260 14.66 3.47 -24.69
CA GLY A 260 13.60 4.34 -24.21
C GLY A 260 12.53 3.59 -23.43
N LYS A 261 12.21 2.34 -23.79
CA LYS A 261 11.27 1.51 -23.04
C LYS A 261 11.86 1.06 -21.71
N ILE A 262 13.16 0.69 -21.66
CA ILE A 262 13.83 0.38 -20.39
C ILE A 262 13.85 1.64 -19.50
N PHE A 263 14.16 2.80 -20.10
CA PHE A 263 14.12 4.08 -19.40
C PHE A 263 12.75 4.33 -18.75
N SER A 264 11.65 4.17 -19.51
CA SER A 264 10.29 4.36 -18.99
C SER A 264 9.95 3.37 -17.88
N ILE A 265 10.36 2.09 -18.00
CA ILE A 265 10.19 1.08 -16.96
C ILE A 265 10.88 1.51 -15.66
N ILE A 266 12.08 2.07 -15.74
CA ILE A 266 12.83 2.54 -14.56
C ILE A 266 12.19 3.82 -14.01
N ALA A 267 11.85 4.78 -14.87
CA ALA A 267 11.31 6.07 -14.46
C ALA A 267 9.92 5.93 -13.81
N ASP A 268 9.02 5.18 -14.45
CA ASP A 268 7.60 5.12 -14.11
C ASP A 268 7.24 3.89 -13.28
N GLY A 269 8.15 2.90 -13.20
CA GLY A 269 7.89 1.61 -12.58
C GLY A 269 7.01 0.72 -13.44
N THR A 270 6.53 -0.39 -12.84
CA THR A 270 5.64 -1.35 -13.52
C THR A 270 4.45 -1.71 -12.66
N GLN A 271 3.36 -2.12 -13.29
CA GLN A 271 2.21 -2.69 -12.57
C GLN A 271 2.55 -4.04 -11.90
N ALA A 272 3.60 -4.72 -12.38
CA ALA A 272 4.09 -5.98 -11.83
C ALA A 272 4.92 -5.81 -10.54
N GLY A 273 5.05 -4.57 -10.03
CA GLY A 273 5.61 -4.32 -8.70
C GLY A 273 6.99 -3.65 -8.69
N MET A 274 7.55 -3.25 -9.82
CA MET A 274 8.74 -2.41 -9.83
C MET A 274 8.37 -0.96 -9.48
N PRO A 275 8.97 -0.36 -8.43
CA PRO A 275 8.68 1.04 -8.06
C PRO A 275 9.20 2.04 -9.09
N PRO A 276 8.59 3.23 -9.20
CA PRO A 276 9.10 4.31 -10.04
C PRO A 276 10.33 4.96 -9.41
N PHE A 277 11.38 5.15 -10.18
CA PHE A 277 12.61 5.81 -9.75
C PHE A 277 12.79 7.23 -10.34
N GLY A 278 11.93 7.68 -11.24
CA GLY A 278 12.04 8.98 -11.91
C GLY A 278 11.97 10.20 -10.98
N THR A 279 11.52 10.03 -9.73
CA THR A 279 11.55 11.09 -8.70
C THR A 279 12.81 11.05 -7.82
N GLN A 280 13.59 9.97 -7.89
CA GLN A 280 14.76 9.73 -7.04
C GLN A 280 16.07 9.78 -7.82
N ILE A 281 16.00 9.43 -9.10
CA ILE A 281 17.13 9.37 -10.03
C ILE A 281 16.84 10.33 -11.18
N ASP A 282 17.76 11.22 -11.47
CA ASP A 282 17.64 12.16 -12.58
C ASP A 282 17.67 11.45 -13.96
N LYS A 283 17.24 12.16 -15.00
CA LYS A 283 17.16 11.62 -16.36
C LYS A 283 18.50 11.04 -16.83
N GLU A 284 19.61 11.69 -16.54
CA GLU A 284 20.95 11.24 -16.91
C GLU A 284 21.34 9.96 -16.15
N GLY A 285 21.03 9.89 -14.86
CA GLY A 285 21.25 8.70 -14.04
C GLY A 285 20.47 7.50 -14.55
N ILE A 286 19.19 7.67 -14.93
CA ILE A 286 18.40 6.59 -15.52
C ILE A 286 19.03 6.10 -16.84
N TRP A 287 19.44 7.00 -17.74
CA TRP A 287 20.14 6.62 -18.97
C TRP A 287 21.46 5.89 -18.70
N SER A 288 22.15 6.27 -17.63
CA SER A 288 23.36 5.57 -17.18
C SER A 288 23.05 4.14 -16.73
N VAL A 289 21.96 3.95 -15.99
CA VAL A 289 21.50 2.60 -15.60
C VAL A 289 21.12 1.76 -16.82
N VAL A 290 20.45 2.34 -17.81
CA VAL A 290 20.15 1.67 -19.08
C VAL A 290 21.44 1.22 -19.77
N SER A 291 22.49 2.08 -19.83
CA SER A 291 23.78 1.71 -20.39
C SER A 291 24.41 0.52 -19.64
N TYR A 292 24.34 0.50 -18.32
CA TYR A 292 24.84 -0.61 -17.51
C TYR A 292 24.06 -1.90 -17.75
N ILE A 293 22.72 -1.86 -17.79
CA ILE A 293 21.88 -3.02 -18.07
C ILE A 293 22.22 -3.65 -19.43
N ARG A 294 22.49 -2.81 -20.46
CA ARG A 294 22.93 -3.32 -21.77
C ARG A 294 24.26 -4.05 -21.70
N THR A 295 25.18 -3.65 -20.83
CA THR A 295 26.43 -4.42 -20.62
C THR A 295 26.19 -5.76 -19.93
N LEU A 296 25.21 -5.84 -19.02
CA LEU A 296 24.82 -7.10 -18.39
C LEU A 296 24.23 -8.10 -19.40
N GLN A 297 23.51 -7.60 -20.40
CA GLN A 297 22.92 -8.41 -21.48
C GLN A 297 23.96 -8.87 -22.49
N ALA A 298 24.99 -8.07 -22.75
CA ALA A 298 26.06 -8.41 -23.68
C ALA A 298 27.05 -9.45 -23.13
N ASN A 299 27.12 -9.59 -21.79
CA ASN A 299 28.03 -10.51 -21.09
C ASN A 299 27.29 -11.80 -20.65
N LYS A 300 26.49 -12.37 -21.55
CA LYS A 300 25.80 -13.65 -21.32
C LYS A 300 26.77 -14.82 -21.25
#